data_2d51884e618ae3caa73f69df4a4f2049
#
_entry.id   2d51884e618ae3caa73f69df4a4f2049
#
_cell.length_a   1.000
_cell.length_b   1.000
_cell.length_c   1.000
_cell.angle_alpha   90.00
_cell.angle_beta   90.00
_cell.angle_gamma   90.00
#
_symmetry.space_group_name_H-M   'P 1'
#
loop_
_entity.id
_entity.type
_entity.pdbx_description
1 polymer ?
#
loop_
_entity_poly.entity_id
_entity_poly.type
_entity_poly.pdbx_seq_one_letter_code
_entity_poly.pdbx_strand_id
1 'polypeptide(L)'
;EPVMDDAADRAYRTTWLSDIHDFPLQVATLALSPREHVDSPLLVFQKNAFEVEPGTMVDFIDPSTGEEVGKAVPRFDTIASNLPYVDFNTKEIGRYSQIKDELKQEARAAGIKLHDRNDLYCYFCLYLERLLNDGGVACLLTSNTWLFSQAGVSFFEMLALKYQIEGIFVNGQARWFHKTKVMNALLVLRKKKP
;
A
#
# COMPACT_ATOMS: atom_id res chain seq x y z
N GLU A 1 22.49 24.78 -2.43
CA GLU A 1 23.00 23.42 -2.19
C GLU A 1 22.62 22.82 -0.82
N PRO A 2 22.52 23.56 0.34
CA PRO A 2 22.14 22.93 1.61
C PRO A 2 20.69 22.44 1.67
N VAL A 3 19.80 22.92 0.81
CA VAL A 3 18.35 22.63 0.87
C VAL A 3 18.01 21.24 0.30
N MET A 4 18.80 20.72 -0.64
CA MET A 4 18.57 19.37 -1.19
C MET A 4 18.99 18.26 -0.23
N ASP A 5 20.06 18.44 0.52
CA ASP A 5 20.53 17.48 1.53
C ASP A 5 19.51 17.30 2.65
N ASP A 6 18.89 18.39 3.14
CA ASP A 6 17.87 18.33 4.20
C ASP A 6 16.58 17.62 3.75
N ALA A 7 16.19 17.77 2.48
CA ALA A 7 14.98 17.10 1.96
C ALA A 7 15.21 15.59 1.73
N ALA A 8 16.38 15.20 1.23
CA ALA A 8 16.75 13.80 1.03
C ALA A 8 16.91 13.08 2.38
N ASP A 9 17.59 13.71 3.35
CA ASP A 9 17.76 13.17 4.70
C ASP A 9 16.41 13.02 5.41
N ARG A 10 15.51 13.99 5.28
CA ARG A 10 14.14 13.90 5.81
C ARG A 10 13.36 12.77 5.18
N ALA A 11 13.37 12.66 3.85
CA ALA A 11 12.69 11.57 3.15
C ALA A 11 13.20 10.21 3.61
N TYR A 12 14.50 10.06 3.77
CA TYR A 12 15.13 8.85 4.28
C TYR A 12 14.64 8.47 5.68
N ARG A 13 14.61 9.41 6.62
CA ARG A 13 14.21 9.20 8.01
C ARG A 13 12.72 8.96 8.21
N THR A 14 11.88 9.38 7.25
CA THR A 14 10.42 9.29 7.35
C THR A 14 9.80 8.22 6.44
N THR A 15 10.59 7.57 5.59
CA THR A 15 10.10 6.53 4.69
C THR A 15 10.07 5.18 5.41
N TRP A 16 8.89 4.59 5.46
CA TRP A 16 8.63 3.26 6.00
C TRP A 16 8.44 2.28 4.87
N LEU A 17 9.06 1.11 4.96
CA LEU A 17 9.00 0.07 3.94
C LEU A 17 8.55 -1.24 4.56
N SER A 18 7.61 -1.89 3.92
CA SER A 18 7.10 -3.20 4.35
C SER A 18 6.85 -4.10 3.16
N ASP A 19 7.22 -5.35 3.30
CA ASP A 19 6.84 -6.45 2.40
C ASP A 19 6.63 -7.72 3.23
N ILE A 20 5.90 -8.71 2.69
CA ILE A 20 5.76 -10.03 3.32
C ILE A 20 6.97 -10.93 3.09
N HIS A 21 7.81 -10.61 2.12
CA HIS A 21 8.99 -11.37 1.72
C HIS A 21 10.28 -10.62 2.06
N ASP A 22 11.29 -11.35 2.50
CA ASP A 22 12.60 -10.81 2.87
C ASP A 22 13.37 -10.21 1.70
N PHE A 23 13.30 -10.85 0.53
CA PHE A 23 14.12 -10.45 -0.62
C PHE A 23 13.82 -9.02 -1.11
N PRO A 24 12.55 -8.59 -1.32
CA PRO A 24 12.25 -7.21 -1.63
C PRO A 24 12.75 -6.23 -0.58
N LEU A 25 12.68 -6.58 0.71
CA LEU A 25 13.17 -5.75 1.80
C LEU A 25 14.68 -5.58 1.76
N GLN A 26 15.43 -6.65 1.48
CA GLN A 26 16.90 -6.60 1.30
C GLN A 26 17.29 -5.69 0.13
N VAL A 27 16.59 -5.80 -1.01
CA VAL A 27 16.82 -4.94 -2.17
C VAL A 27 16.50 -3.47 -1.84
N ALA A 28 15.39 -3.23 -1.15
CA ALA A 28 14.99 -1.89 -0.74
C ALA A 28 15.99 -1.27 0.25
N THR A 29 16.44 -2.07 1.23
CA THR A 29 17.49 -1.67 2.17
C THR A 29 18.76 -1.24 1.43
N LEU A 30 19.23 -2.05 0.49
CA LEU A 30 20.42 -1.74 -0.30
C LEU A 30 20.23 -0.48 -1.16
N ALA A 31 19.05 -0.33 -1.77
CA ALA A 31 18.77 0.79 -2.68
C ALA A 31 18.60 2.12 -1.91
N LEU A 32 18.14 2.07 -0.67
CA LEU A 32 17.86 3.23 0.15
C LEU A 32 18.96 3.56 1.17
N SER A 33 20.05 2.76 1.26
CA SER A 33 21.17 3.03 2.14
C SER A 33 22.20 3.89 1.38
N PRO A 34 22.09 5.22 1.42
CA PRO A 34 23.13 6.07 0.88
C PRO A 34 24.40 5.96 1.76
N ARG A 35 25.55 6.14 1.14
CA ARG A 35 26.84 6.00 1.84
C ARG A 35 26.98 6.95 3.04
N GLU A 36 26.30 8.07 2.98
CA GLU A 36 26.32 9.14 3.98
C GLU A 36 25.48 8.83 5.23
N HIS A 37 24.60 7.82 5.17
CA HIS A 37 23.63 7.49 6.23
C HIS A 37 23.69 6.02 6.68
N VAL A 38 24.86 5.39 6.56
CA VAL A 38 25.05 3.97 6.94
C VAL A 38 24.68 3.70 8.41
N ASP A 39 24.82 4.71 9.27
CA ASP A 39 24.54 4.60 10.72
C ASP A 39 23.09 5.00 11.10
N SER A 40 22.25 5.34 10.13
CA SER A 40 20.86 5.71 10.41
C SER A 40 19.92 4.53 10.20
N PRO A 41 19.01 4.24 11.16
CA PRO A 41 18.09 3.12 11.04
C PRO A 41 17.13 3.33 9.88
N LEU A 42 17.11 2.38 8.95
CA LEU A 42 16.06 2.27 7.95
C LEU A 42 14.79 1.72 8.61
N LEU A 43 13.67 2.37 8.33
CA LEU A 43 12.37 1.93 8.82
C LEU A 43 11.80 0.83 7.89
N VAL A 44 12.51 -0.30 7.84
CA VAL A 44 12.19 -1.47 7.00
C VAL A 44 11.78 -2.61 7.92
N PHE A 45 10.60 -3.19 7.69
CA PHE A 45 10.08 -4.28 8.51
C PHE A 45 9.32 -5.30 7.67
N GLN A 46 9.35 -6.56 8.10
CA GLN A 46 8.62 -7.63 7.44
C GLN A 46 7.26 -7.80 8.09
N LYS A 47 6.20 -7.49 7.36
CA LYS A 47 4.82 -7.71 7.80
C LYS A 47 3.85 -7.73 6.63
N ASN A 48 2.78 -8.49 6.81
CA ASN A 48 1.65 -8.42 5.88
C ASN A 48 0.92 -7.07 6.06
N ALA A 49 0.71 -6.35 4.97
CA ALA A 49 0.09 -5.03 5.02
C ALA A 49 -1.33 -5.04 5.64
N PHE A 50 -2.07 -6.15 5.56
CA PHE A 50 -3.36 -6.30 6.25
C PHE A 50 -3.25 -6.48 7.78
N GLU A 51 -2.06 -6.68 8.30
CA GLU A 51 -1.78 -6.76 9.74
C GLU A 51 -1.18 -5.47 10.29
N VAL A 52 -1.09 -4.43 9.45
CA VAL A 52 -0.49 -3.14 9.80
C VAL A 52 -1.60 -2.11 9.98
N GLU A 53 -1.74 -1.63 11.19
CA GLU A 53 -2.64 -0.52 11.54
C GLU A 53 -1.87 0.58 12.25
N PRO A 54 -2.38 1.82 12.29
CA PRO A 54 -1.76 2.87 13.11
C PRO A 54 -1.65 2.42 14.57
N GLY A 55 -0.45 2.51 15.14
CA GLY A 55 -0.14 2.01 16.48
C GLY A 55 0.40 0.58 16.54
N THR A 56 0.38 -0.19 15.45
CA THR A 56 1.04 -1.50 15.39
C THR A 56 2.52 -1.34 15.72
N MET A 57 3.02 -2.09 16.71
CA MET A 57 4.44 -2.13 17.03
C MET A 57 5.18 -2.98 16.01
N VAL A 58 6.28 -2.44 15.50
CA VAL A 58 7.20 -3.12 14.59
C VAL A 58 8.63 -2.88 15.04
N ASP A 59 9.49 -3.88 14.87
CA ASP A 59 10.85 -3.85 15.35
C ASP A 59 11.81 -3.57 14.18
N PHE A 60 12.82 -2.76 14.45
CA PHE A 60 13.90 -2.39 13.54
C PHE A 60 15.22 -2.66 14.23
N ILE A 61 16.25 -2.93 13.43
CA ILE A 61 17.62 -3.00 13.94
C ILE A 61 18.25 -1.61 13.80
N ASP A 62 18.69 -1.06 14.91
CA ASP A 62 19.53 0.14 14.91
C ASP A 62 20.95 -0.26 14.45
N PRO A 63 21.43 0.21 13.29
CA PRO A 63 22.72 -0.20 12.75
C PRO A 63 23.91 0.29 13.58
N SER A 64 23.71 1.34 14.38
CA SER A 64 24.76 1.89 15.24
C SER A 64 25.02 1.07 16.51
N THR A 65 23.97 0.43 17.03
CA THR A 65 24.04 -0.36 18.27
C THR A 65 23.87 -1.86 18.02
N GLY A 66 23.24 -2.27 16.91
CA GLY A 66 22.81 -3.63 16.62
C GLY A 66 21.62 -4.09 17.47
N GLU A 67 20.99 -3.20 18.22
CA GLU A 67 19.84 -3.51 19.07
C GLU A 67 18.53 -3.39 18.30
N GLU A 68 17.52 -4.16 18.73
CA GLU A 68 16.16 -4.02 18.22
C GLU A 68 15.48 -2.82 18.88
N VAL A 69 14.90 -1.95 18.05
CA VAL A 69 14.15 -0.77 18.48
C VAL A 69 12.72 -0.87 17.96
N GLY A 70 11.77 -0.95 18.88
CA GLY A 70 10.34 -0.96 18.56
C GLY A 70 9.81 0.43 18.27
N LYS A 71 9.04 0.56 17.18
CA LYS A 71 8.30 1.80 16.84
C LYS A 71 6.85 1.49 16.49
N ALA A 72 5.95 2.37 16.91
CA ALA A 72 4.55 2.31 16.49
C ALA A 72 4.40 2.84 15.07
N VAL A 73 3.70 2.10 14.21
CA VAL A 73 3.38 2.53 12.85
C VAL A 73 2.53 3.80 12.91
N PRO A 74 2.93 4.89 12.26
CA PRO A 74 2.14 6.11 12.21
C PRO A 74 1.04 6.03 11.15
N ARG A 75 0.21 7.05 11.04
CA ARG A 75 -0.50 7.35 9.80
C ARG A 75 0.44 8.07 8.84
N PHE A 76 0.26 7.84 7.54
CA PHE A 76 1.13 8.35 6.50
C PHE A 76 0.46 9.47 5.70
N ASP A 77 1.24 10.43 5.24
CA ASP A 77 0.79 11.45 4.30
C ASP A 77 0.78 10.93 2.87
N THR A 78 1.64 9.93 2.59
CA THR A 78 1.72 9.29 1.27
C THR A 78 1.99 7.80 1.41
N ILE A 79 1.27 7.00 0.64
CA ILE A 79 1.49 5.56 0.48
C ILE A 79 1.70 5.27 -1.00
N ALA A 80 2.78 4.56 -1.34
CA ALA A 80 3.01 4.02 -2.68
C ALA A 80 3.13 2.49 -2.58
N SER A 81 2.38 1.76 -3.41
CA SER A 81 2.41 0.31 -3.38
C SER A 81 2.14 -0.32 -4.74
N ASN A 82 2.89 -1.39 -5.03
CA ASN A 82 2.57 -2.32 -6.09
C ASN A 82 1.81 -3.50 -5.47
N LEU A 83 0.50 -3.54 -5.68
CA LEU A 83 -0.39 -4.48 -5.00
C LEU A 83 -0.34 -5.88 -5.63
N PRO A 84 -0.57 -6.96 -4.85
CA PRO A 84 -0.51 -8.32 -5.34
C PRO A 84 -1.64 -8.62 -6.35
N TYR A 85 -1.29 -9.16 -7.53
CA TYR A 85 -2.22 -9.57 -8.59
C TYR A 85 -2.63 -11.03 -8.43
N VAL A 86 -3.12 -11.40 -7.28
CA VAL A 86 -3.58 -12.77 -6.99
C VAL A 86 -5.09 -12.84 -6.88
N ASP A 87 -5.65 -13.92 -7.45
CA ASP A 87 -7.05 -14.24 -7.30
C ASP A 87 -7.35 -14.52 -5.82
N PHE A 88 -8.44 -13.93 -5.34
CA PHE A 88 -8.88 -14.08 -3.96
C PHE A 88 -9.25 -15.53 -3.58
N ASN A 89 -9.35 -16.47 -4.52
CA ASN A 89 -9.72 -17.87 -4.30
C ASN A 89 -8.54 -18.80 -3.94
N THR A 90 -7.31 -18.31 -3.83
CA THR A 90 -6.17 -19.13 -3.40
C THR A 90 -6.21 -19.44 -1.90
N LYS A 91 -5.68 -20.61 -1.50
CA LYS A 91 -5.77 -21.15 -0.11
C LYS A 91 -5.18 -20.29 0.99
N GLU A 92 -4.43 -19.23 0.67
CA GLU A 92 -3.87 -18.27 1.63
C GLU A 92 -4.89 -17.27 2.17
N ILE A 93 -6.10 -17.28 1.66
CA ILE A 93 -7.14 -16.28 1.85
C ILE A 93 -7.85 -16.37 3.19
N GLY A 94 -7.81 -17.50 3.87
CA GLY A 94 -8.36 -17.60 5.23
C GLY A 94 -7.83 -16.50 6.18
N ARG A 95 -6.62 -16.03 5.95
CA ARG A 95 -5.95 -14.99 6.74
C ARG A 95 -6.59 -13.59 6.59
N TYR A 96 -7.28 -13.34 5.46
CA TYR A 96 -7.85 -12.04 5.12
C TYR A 96 -9.38 -12.02 5.19
N SER A 97 -10.01 -13.12 5.58
CA SER A 97 -11.46 -13.24 5.62
C SER A 97 -12.10 -12.18 6.50
N GLN A 98 -11.50 -11.90 7.66
CA GLN A 98 -12.01 -10.91 8.60
C GLN A 98 -12.05 -9.50 7.99
N ILE A 99 -10.95 -9.06 7.38
CA ILE A 99 -10.88 -7.73 6.73
C ILE A 99 -11.85 -7.62 5.56
N LYS A 100 -11.98 -8.70 4.78
CA LYS A 100 -12.98 -8.77 3.72
C LYS A 100 -14.38 -8.59 4.26
N ASP A 101 -14.71 -9.26 5.35
CA ASP A 101 -16.04 -9.19 5.97
C ASP A 101 -16.30 -7.80 6.56
N GLU A 102 -15.31 -7.18 7.20
CA GLU A 102 -15.38 -5.79 7.67
C GLU A 102 -15.65 -4.82 6.51
N LEU A 103 -14.87 -4.89 5.44
CA LEU A 103 -15.04 -4.02 4.26
C LEU A 103 -16.38 -4.25 3.56
N LYS A 104 -16.87 -5.47 3.53
CA LYS A 104 -18.23 -5.77 3.04
C LYS A 104 -19.32 -5.20 3.93
N GLN A 105 -19.10 -5.20 5.24
CA GLN A 105 -20.04 -4.62 6.20
C GLN A 105 -20.06 -3.09 6.05
N GLU A 106 -18.91 -2.45 5.91
CA GLU A 106 -18.80 -1.02 5.59
C GLU A 106 -19.55 -0.69 4.29
N ALA A 107 -19.34 -1.47 3.23
CA ALA A 107 -20.01 -1.29 1.95
C ALA A 107 -21.53 -1.39 2.07
N ARG A 108 -22.03 -2.41 2.79
CA ARG A 108 -23.47 -2.58 3.02
C ARG A 108 -24.07 -1.41 3.79
N ALA A 109 -23.37 -0.88 4.79
CA ALA A 109 -23.81 0.29 5.54
C ALA A 109 -23.95 1.54 4.64
N ALA A 110 -23.14 1.62 3.59
CA ALA A 110 -23.21 2.67 2.55
C ALA A 110 -24.18 2.35 1.40
N GLY A 111 -24.91 1.23 1.46
CA GLY A 111 -25.82 0.80 0.39
C GLY A 111 -25.10 0.17 -0.83
N ILE A 112 -23.81 -0.16 -0.70
CA ILE A 112 -22.99 -0.74 -1.76
C ILE A 112 -22.87 -2.25 -1.54
N LYS A 113 -23.10 -3.03 -2.59
CA LYS A 113 -22.91 -4.48 -2.57
C LYS A 113 -21.53 -4.82 -3.16
N LEU A 114 -20.49 -4.84 -2.32
CA LEU A 114 -19.15 -5.22 -2.74
C LEU A 114 -19.13 -6.67 -3.23
N HIS A 115 -18.70 -6.87 -4.49
CA HIS A 115 -18.80 -8.15 -5.17
C HIS A 115 -17.77 -9.16 -4.67
N ASP A 116 -18.16 -10.43 -4.51
CA ASP A 116 -17.28 -11.50 -3.99
C ASP A 116 -16.10 -11.87 -4.91
N ARG A 117 -16.22 -11.53 -6.20
CA ARG A 117 -15.19 -11.78 -7.23
C ARG A 117 -14.18 -10.65 -7.37
N ASN A 118 -14.18 -9.69 -6.46
CA ASN A 118 -13.11 -8.70 -6.42
C ASN A 118 -11.79 -9.36 -6.02
N ASP A 119 -10.74 -9.05 -6.77
CA ASP A 119 -9.39 -9.53 -6.49
C ASP A 119 -8.82 -8.95 -5.19
N LEU A 120 -7.76 -9.55 -4.68
CA LEU A 120 -7.13 -9.17 -3.42
C LEU A 120 -6.71 -7.70 -3.40
N TYR A 121 -6.17 -7.16 -4.51
CA TYR A 121 -5.77 -5.76 -4.58
C TYR A 121 -6.91 -4.77 -4.35
N CYS A 122 -8.16 -5.13 -4.68
CA CYS A 122 -9.32 -4.26 -4.40
C CYS A 122 -9.49 -4.06 -2.88
N TYR A 123 -9.36 -5.13 -2.11
CA TYR A 123 -9.45 -5.06 -0.65
C TYR A 123 -8.25 -4.31 -0.05
N PHE A 124 -7.04 -4.46 -0.63
CA PHE A 124 -5.88 -3.66 -0.23
C PHE A 124 -6.11 -2.17 -0.45
N CYS A 125 -6.58 -1.77 -1.62
CA CYS A 125 -6.88 -0.36 -1.89
C CYS A 125 -7.84 0.24 -0.85
N LEU A 126 -8.86 -0.52 -0.44
CA LEU A 126 -9.84 -0.06 0.53
C LEU A 126 -9.29 -0.07 1.97
N TYR A 127 -8.43 -1.03 2.30
CA TYR A 127 -7.81 -1.16 3.60
C TYR A 127 -6.76 -0.08 3.88
N LEU A 128 -5.92 0.24 2.89
CA LEU A 128 -4.83 1.20 3.04
C LEU A 128 -5.30 2.62 3.40
N GLU A 129 -6.58 2.92 3.18
CA GLU A 129 -7.18 4.18 3.66
C GLU A 129 -7.00 4.36 5.16
N ARG A 130 -7.04 3.29 5.96
CA ARG A 130 -6.88 3.32 7.42
C ARG A 130 -5.49 3.81 7.85
N LEU A 131 -4.48 3.60 7.00
CA LEU A 131 -3.10 4.01 7.23
C LEU A 131 -2.79 5.45 6.80
N LEU A 132 -3.70 6.13 6.10
CA LEU A 132 -3.51 7.49 5.64
C LEU A 132 -3.99 8.52 6.67
N ASN A 133 -3.26 9.62 6.77
CA ASN A 133 -3.76 10.86 7.35
C ASN A 133 -4.92 11.42 6.51
N ASP A 134 -5.80 12.22 7.10
CA ASP A 134 -6.87 12.88 6.37
C ASP A 134 -6.29 13.84 5.31
N GLY A 135 -6.69 13.66 4.07
CA GLY A 135 -6.12 14.33 2.91
C GLY A 135 -4.82 13.73 2.39
N GLY A 136 -4.31 12.65 3.02
CA GLY A 136 -3.16 11.90 2.55
C GLY A 136 -3.41 11.22 1.21
N VAL A 137 -2.35 10.90 0.46
CA VAL A 137 -2.41 10.40 -0.91
C VAL A 137 -1.89 8.98 -1.01
N ALA A 138 -2.63 8.10 -1.69
CA ALA A 138 -2.19 6.77 -2.08
C ALA A 138 -1.93 6.69 -3.59
N CYS A 139 -0.75 6.19 -3.98
CA CYS A 139 -0.37 5.85 -5.34
C CYS A 139 -0.28 4.33 -5.47
N LEU A 140 -1.32 3.70 -6.02
CA LEU A 140 -1.48 2.24 -5.98
C LEU A 140 -1.46 1.66 -7.39
N LEU A 141 -0.53 0.74 -7.64
CA LEU A 141 -0.46 -0.01 -8.88
C LEU A 141 -1.30 -1.28 -8.75
N THR A 142 -2.28 -1.44 -9.64
CA THR A 142 -3.24 -2.55 -9.67
C THR A 142 -3.30 -3.20 -11.04
N SER A 143 -3.96 -4.36 -11.16
CA SER A 143 -4.46 -4.82 -12.46
C SER A 143 -5.55 -3.86 -12.95
N ASN A 144 -5.68 -3.71 -14.27
CA ASN A 144 -6.75 -2.90 -14.85
C ASN A 144 -8.06 -3.69 -15.08
N THR A 145 -8.11 -4.96 -14.73
CA THR A 145 -9.26 -5.86 -14.98
C THR A 145 -10.55 -5.37 -14.36
N TRP A 146 -10.47 -4.68 -13.21
CA TRP A 146 -11.64 -4.13 -12.54
C TRP A 146 -12.34 -3.02 -13.36
N LEU A 147 -11.62 -2.29 -14.21
CA LEU A 147 -12.21 -1.25 -15.08
C LEU A 147 -13.22 -1.81 -16.10
N PHE A 148 -13.12 -3.09 -16.42
CA PHE A 148 -13.91 -3.76 -17.45
C PHE A 148 -14.82 -4.85 -16.88
N SER A 149 -14.92 -4.98 -15.56
CA SER A 149 -15.70 -6.03 -14.90
C SER A 149 -16.90 -5.46 -14.14
N GLN A 150 -17.97 -6.24 -14.06
CA GLN A 150 -19.13 -5.87 -13.23
C GLN A 150 -18.77 -5.77 -11.74
N ALA A 151 -17.84 -6.59 -11.28
CA ALA A 151 -17.33 -6.54 -9.92
C ALA A 151 -16.60 -5.21 -9.62
N GLY A 152 -15.94 -4.65 -10.62
CA GLY A 152 -15.23 -3.38 -10.52
C GLY A 152 -16.14 -2.17 -10.27
N VAL A 153 -17.42 -2.24 -10.64
CA VAL A 153 -18.38 -1.14 -10.37
C VAL A 153 -18.50 -0.91 -8.86
N SER A 154 -18.78 -1.95 -8.09
CA SER A 154 -18.90 -1.84 -6.62
C SER A 154 -17.57 -1.48 -5.94
N PHE A 155 -16.44 -1.92 -6.50
CA PHE A 155 -15.12 -1.48 -6.06
C PHE A 155 -14.91 0.01 -6.28
N PHE A 156 -15.25 0.52 -7.47
CA PHE A 156 -15.15 1.95 -7.79
C PHE A 156 -16.05 2.80 -6.88
N GLU A 157 -17.28 2.35 -6.60
CA GLU A 157 -18.19 3.01 -5.66
C GLU A 157 -17.59 3.12 -4.26
N MET A 158 -16.95 2.05 -3.78
CA MET A 158 -16.24 2.05 -2.50
C MET A 158 -15.00 2.94 -2.51
N LEU A 159 -14.24 2.96 -3.60
CA LEU A 159 -13.13 3.91 -3.75
C LEU A 159 -13.64 5.35 -3.68
N ALA A 160 -14.71 5.66 -4.43
CA ALA A 160 -15.30 6.99 -4.45
C ALA A 160 -15.93 7.40 -3.11
N LEU A 161 -16.34 6.44 -2.28
CA LEU A 161 -16.80 6.71 -0.91
C LEU A 161 -15.64 7.16 -0.01
N LYS A 162 -14.53 6.43 -0.02
CA LYS A 162 -13.38 6.64 0.87
C LYS A 162 -12.41 7.72 0.39
N TYR A 163 -12.28 7.87 -0.92
CA TYR A 163 -11.27 8.72 -1.54
C TYR A 163 -11.88 9.73 -2.52
N GLN A 164 -11.19 10.84 -2.68
CA GLN A 164 -11.23 11.65 -3.89
C GLN A 164 -10.28 11.01 -4.91
N ILE A 165 -10.79 10.62 -6.06
CA ILE A 165 -9.99 10.01 -7.13
C ILE A 165 -9.33 11.14 -7.92
N GLU A 166 -8.01 11.31 -7.71
CA GLU A 166 -7.20 12.33 -8.38
C GLU A 166 -6.84 11.91 -9.82
N GLY A 167 -6.66 10.61 -10.04
CA GLY A 167 -6.37 10.09 -11.36
C GLY A 167 -6.37 8.56 -11.44
N ILE A 168 -6.69 8.07 -12.64
CA ILE A 168 -6.56 6.67 -13.03
C ILE A 168 -5.76 6.64 -14.32
N PHE A 169 -4.53 6.13 -14.26
CA PHE A 169 -3.63 6.06 -15.39
C PHE A 169 -3.55 4.63 -15.87
N VAL A 170 -3.85 4.42 -17.14
CA VAL A 170 -3.73 3.11 -17.79
C VAL A 170 -2.76 3.21 -18.95
N ASN A 171 -1.96 2.18 -19.18
CA ASN A 171 -1.16 2.15 -20.39
C ASN A 171 -2.05 1.71 -21.56
N GLY A 172 -1.98 2.43 -22.67
CA GLY A 172 -2.74 2.13 -23.89
C GLY A 172 -2.30 0.80 -24.51
N GLN A 173 -1.35 0.82 -25.45
CA GLN A 173 -0.86 -0.37 -26.15
C GLN A 173 0.45 -0.96 -25.59
N ALA A 174 1.18 -0.20 -24.77
CA ALA A 174 2.45 -0.63 -24.19
C ALA A 174 2.24 -1.31 -22.82
N ARG A 175 3.07 -2.31 -22.50
CA ARG A 175 3.09 -2.94 -21.17
C ARG A 175 4.14 -2.25 -20.29
N TRP A 176 3.79 -1.93 -19.05
CA TRP A 176 4.78 -1.39 -18.10
C TRP A 176 5.82 -2.45 -17.67
N PHE A 177 5.44 -3.73 -17.73
CA PHE A 177 6.34 -4.84 -17.41
C PHE A 177 6.45 -5.81 -18.58
N HIS A 178 7.65 -6.02 -19.10
CA HIS A 178 7.91 -6.82 -20.31
C HIS A 178 7.54 -8.31 -20.19
N LYS A 179 7.57 -8.86 -18.97
CA LYS A 179 7.39 -10.31 -18.74
C LYS A 179 6.00 -10.69 -18.22
N THR A 180 5.10 -9.74 -18.01
CA THR A 180 3.76 -10.03 -17.48
C THR A 180 2.69 -9.86 -18.54
N LYS A 181 1.66 -10.73 -18.48
CA LYS A 181 0.46 -10.59 -19.31
C LYS A 181 -0.57 -9.61 -18.71
N VAL A 182 -0.33 -9.15 -17.48
CA VAL A 182 -1.24 -8.27 -16.76
C VAL A 182 -1.08 -6.84 -17.28
N MET A 183 -2.19 -6.21 -17.63
CA MET A 183 -2.26 -4.79 -17.89
C MET A 183 -2.54 -4.06 -16.57
N ASN A 184 -1.86 -2.95 -16.37
CA ASN A 184 -1.86 -2.24 -15.11
C ASN A 184 -2.67 -0.96 -15.15
N ALA A 185 -3.18 -0.56 -13.99
CA ALA A 185 -3.72 0.77 -13.73
C ALA A 185 -3.01 1.36 -12.50
N LEU A 186 -2.56 2.60 -12.60
CA LEU A 186 -2.08 3.37 -11.47
C LEU A 186 -3.22 4.25 -10.97
N LEU A 187 -3.58 4.06 -9.71
CA LEU A 187 -4.56 4.86 -9.01
C LEU A 187 -3.86 5.93 -8.18
N VAL A 188 -4.28 7.19 -8.32
CA VAL A 188 -3.89 8.27 -7.42
C VAL A 188 -5.13 8.70 -6.66
N LEU A 189 -5.12 8.43 -5.36
CA LEU A 189 -6.28 8.51 -4.48
C LEU A 189 -5.95 9.41 -3.30
N ARG A 190 -6.79 10.40 -3.02
CA ARG A 190 -6.67 11.25 -1.82
C ARG A 190 -7.72 10.84 -0.80
N LYS A 191 -7.31 10.49 0.42
CA LYS A 191 -8.24 10.22 1.50
C LYS A 191 -9.15 11.42 1.75
N LYS A 192 -10.44 11.19 1.79
CA LYS A 192 -11.40 12.24 2.14
C LYS A 192 -11.22 12.66 3.60
N LYS A 193 -11.41 13.95 3.84
CA LYS A 193 -11.56 14.46 5.19
C LYS A 193 -12.97 14.14 5.69
N PRO A 194 -13.13 13.83 6.98
CA PRO A 194 -14.44 13.59 7.57
C PRO A 194 -15.35 14.81 7.48
#